data_442c2bfd93b99031a3766bee6bcde27b
#
_entry.id   442c2bfd93b99031a3766bee6bcde27b
#
_cell.length_a   1.000
_cell.length_b   1.000
_cell.length_c   1.000
_cell.angle_alpha   90.00
_cell.angle_beta   90.00
_cell.angle_gamma   90.00
#
_symmetry.space_group_name_H-M   'P 1'
#
loop_
_entity.id
_entity.type
_entity.pdbx_description
1 polymer ?
#
loop_
_entity_poly.entity_id
_entity_poly.type
_entity_poly.pdbx_seq_one_letter_code
_entity_poly.pdbx_strand_id
1 'polypeptide(L)'
;MSNEVKILVICPYEGMVPLVRKVAAEFLNVNLNVTVGNLNEGLAYAVKSYSEKYDYIISRGGTAQYIRKAVSIPVIEIETRLNDILNAMNYALSTSSRLAIVGFHNITKSIESLEHLLPFDYKVYGIDDVDDLDTTFQAIESEGIRSILCDTITYESARSYGFNAFLITSGEESIRDAFQKALFYHDTSVKLREENRFLRELIALNNESATVVYTSDRKLYYASLTQSDSSIFDYLFELLPRFQTDDSFKLVKRLNGVFFHITARKIEVFDQFYLVFFISRRVPSSSGEKRGIRYYDSDEVADELKTSVFGITNVESYYAPEIEQCTSRNDPVLISGEVGSGKDHLAKMIYLRSSFNRHPFVVIDCSQINSRTWNYLLMKPDSPICDAGNTLFIKNIDALNHEKLDQLLSAITVGDAVKRNHILISRSEQRNLSILREQLVLKTIEKLKCLIISMLPLREQNAVIENAARLLMNYFNVKYEHAPIFIEPEALALLVQYDWPQNYEQLMRVMEKLAFLVGDDAITRQHVSDALRVEISFVQGETPNTAKTILNLSQTLEEINQDIAKIILEQNNGNQSVAAKNLGISRTTLWRMLKQ
;
A
#
# COMPACT_ATOMS: atom_id res chain seq x y z
N MET A 1 -31.61 23.42 -7.66
CA MET A 1 -32.17 23.24 -6.30
C MET A 1 -32.32 24.61 -5.71
N SER A 2 -33.49 24.95 -5.16
CA SER A 2 -33.77 26.30 -4.63
C SER A 2 -32.74 26.61 -3.53
N ASN A 3 -32.05 27.72 -3.71
CA ASN A 3 -31.02 28.22 -2.79
C ASN A 3 -31.68 28.92 -1.58
N GLU A 4 -32.81 28.39 -1.11
CA GLU A 4 -33.55 28.93 0.04
C GLU A 4 -32.94 28.44 1.34
N VAL A 5 -32.57 29.37 2.21
CA VAL A 5 -32.05 29.12 3.54
C VAL A 5 -33.21 29.02 4.52
N LYS A 6 -33.36 27.86 5.19
CA LYS A 6 -34.42 27.64 6.18
C LYS A 6 -34.03 28.22 7.53
N ILE A 7 -34.71 29.24 7.97
CA ILE A 7 -34.44 29.94 9.22
C ILE A 7 -35.61 29.82 10.18
N LEU A 8 -35.36 29.33 11.38
CA LEU A 8 -36.31 29.39 12.49
C LEU A 8 -35.97 30.61 13.37
N VAL A 9 -36.91 31.54 13.51
CA VAL A 9 -36.77 32.65 14.46
C VAL A 9 -37.59 32.37 15.71
N ILE A 10 -36.95 32.33 16.85
CA ILE A 10 -37.59 32.15 18.16
C ILE A 10 -37.58 33.52 18.86
N CYS A 11 -38.75 34.17 18.88
CA CYS A 11 -38.92 35.48 19.47
C CYS A 11 -39.18 35.34 20.99
N PRO A 12 -38.41 35.99 21.88
CA PRO A 12 -38.68 35.93 23.33
C PRO A 12 -39.99 36.61 23.74
N TYR A 13 -40.57 37.47 22.90
CA TYR A 13 -41.83 38.19 23.16
C TYR A 13 -42.60 38.44 21.86
N GLU A 14 -43.95 38.54 21.95
CA GLU A 14 -44.86 38.65 20.79
C GLU A 14 -44.62 39.89 19.93
N GLY A 15 -44.32 41.04 20.55
CA GLY A 15 -44.10 42.32 19.86
C GLY A 15 -42.94 42.27 18.84
N MET A 16 -42.08 41.28 18.90
CA MET A 16 -40.97 41.12 17.96
C MET A 16 -41.38 40.46 16.64
N VAL A 17 -42.44 39.64 16.63
CA VAL A 17 -42.87 38.86 15.45
C VAL A 17 -43.19 39.73 14.23
N PRO A 18 -43.94 40.86 14.33
CA PRO A 18 -44.21 41.72 13.18
C PRO A 18 -42.93 42.30 12.56
N LEU A 19 -41.97 42.72 13.40
CA LEU A 19 -40.68 43.26 12.95
C LEU A 19 -39.84 42.23 12.25
N VAL A 20 -39.75 41.01 12.81
CA VAL A 20 -39.04 39.86 12.19
C VAL A 20 -39.62 39.57 10.81
N ARG A 21 -40.96 39.49 10.69
CA ARG A 21 -41.60 39.23 9.40
C ARG A 21 -41.38 40.36 8.39
N LYS A 22 -41.43 41.61 8.85
CA LYS A 22 -41.16 42.78 7.99
C LYS A 22 -39.73 42.74 7.44
N VAL A 23 -38.74 42.55 8.30
CA VAL A 23 -37.31 42.49 7.92
C VAL A 23 -37.02 41.28 7.05
N ALA A 24 -37.56 40.10 7.39
CA ALA A 24 -37.34 38.89 6.60
C ALA A 24 -37.86 39.00 5.17
N ALA A 25 -38.93 39.78 4.93
CA ALA A 25 -39.47 40.05 3.59
C ALA A 25 -38.49 40.81 2.67
N GLU A 26 -37.44 41.43 3.22
CA GLU A 26 -36.38 42.08 2.45
C GLU A 26 -35.43 41.04 1.80
N PHE A 27 -35.44 39.79 2.27
CA PHE A 27 -34.52 38.70 1.84
C PHE A 27 -35.27 37.68 0.99
N LEU A 28 -35.00 37.63 -0.30
CA LEU A 28 -35.71 36.78 -1.27
C LEU A 28 -35.45 35.28 -1.10
N ASN A 29 -34.35 34.92 -0.50
CA ASN A 29 -33.88 33.52 -0.43
C ASN A 29 -34.04 32.89 0.99
N VAL A 30 -34.95 33.44 1.81
CA VAL A 30 -35.17 32.98 3.18
C VAL A 30 -36.52 32.29 3.30
N ASN A 31 -36.49 31.03 3.72
CA ASN A 31 -37.68 30.31 4.13
C ASN A 31 -37.83 30.43 5.65
N LEU A 32 -38.72 31.32 6.05
CA LEU A 32 -38.88 31.76 7.43
C LEU A 32 -39.97 31.00 8.18
N ASN A 33 -39.62 30.49 9.35
CA ASN A 33 -40.61 30.12 10.36
C ASN A 33 -40.38 30.96 11.63
N VAL A 34 -41.44 31.48 12.23
CA VAL A 34 -41.38 32.33 13.42
C VAL A 34 -42.25 31.74 14.51
N THR A 35 -41.69 31.60 15.67
CA THR A 35 -42.41 31.16 16.87
C THR A 35 -42.09 32.07 18.05
N VAL A 36 -42.96 32.11 19.05
CA VAL A 36 -42.74 32.85 20.29
C VAL A 36 -42.44 31.85 21.40
N GLY A 37 -41.38 32.12 22.16
CA GLY A 37 -41.01 31.30 23.32
C GLY A 37 -39.78 31.85 24.00
N ASN A 38 -39.86 32.04 25.30
CA ASN A 38 -38.77 32.52 26.14
C ASN A 38 -38.08 31.33 26.83
N LEU A 39 -36.77 31.41 27.00
CA LEU A 39 -35.95 30.41 27.72
C LEU A 39 -36.35 28.95 27.44
N ASN A 40 -37.00 28.28 28.40
CA ASN A 40 -37.38 26.87 28.32
C ASN A 40 -38.37 26.57 27.18
N GLU A 41 -39.32 27.46 26.92
CA GLU A 41 -40.27 27.32 25.81
C GLU A 41 -39.54 27.47 24.48
N GLY A 42 -38.64 28.49 24.37
CA GLY A 42 -37.80 28.66 23.20
C GLY A 42 -36.92 27.43 22.92
N LEU A 43 -36.35 26.85 23.98
CA LEU A 43 -35.58 25.61 23.89
C LEU A 43 -36.44 24.43 23.40
N ALA A 44 -37.68 24.27 23.92
CA ALA A 44 -38.56 23.21 23.48
C ALA A 44 -38.89 23.29 21.98
N TYR A 45 -39.11 24.51 21.46
CA TYR A 45 -39.29 24.74 20.03
C TYR A 45 -38.02 24.42 19.22
N ALA A 46 -36.84 24.84 19.72
CA ALA A 46 -35.57 24.54 19.07
C ALA A 46 -35.29 23.02 18.96
N VAL A 47 -35.57 22.27 20.03
CA VAL A 47 -35.41 20.80 20.03
C VAL A 47 -36.40 20.13 19.07
N LYS A 48 -37.65 20.56 19.07
CA LYS A 48 -38.68 20.06 18.15
C LYS A 48 -38.32 20.31 16.67
N SER A 49 -37.60 21.40 16.39
CA SER A 49 -37.19 21.79 15.04
C SER A 49 -36.18 20.89 14.36
N TYR A 50 -35.51 19.96 15.09
CA TYR A 50 -34.61 18.98 14.50
C TYR A 50 -35.24 18.13 13.38
N SER A 51 -36.52 17.80 13.52
CA SER A 51 -37.25 17.04 12.49
C SER A 51 -37.52 17.85 11.21
N GLU A 52 -37.50 19.17 11.30
CA GLU A 52 -37.85 20.11 10.19
C GLU A 52 -36.64 20.58 9.41
N LYS A 53 -35.40 20.27 9.84
CA LYS A 53 -34.11 20.54 9.19
C LYS A 53 -33.89 22.00 8.83
N TYR A 54 -33.89 22.87 9.84
CA TYR A 54 -33.48 24.26 9.67
C TYR A 54 -31.97 24.39 9.52
N ASP A 55 -31.52 25.35 8.73
CA ASP A 55 -30.11 25.67 8.55
C ASP A 55 -29.58 26.53 9.70
N TYR A 56 -30.42 27.48 10.19
CA TYR A 56 -30.10 28.41 11.27
C TYR A 56 -31.27 28.63 12.19
N ILE A 57 -30.98 28.88 13.47
CA ILE A 57 -31.92 29.42 14.43
C ILE A 57 -31.48 30.84 14.76
N ILE A 58 -32.43 31.78 14.73
CA ILE A 58 -32.21 33.17 15.15
C ILE A 58 -33.02 33.41 16.41
N SER A 59 -32.39 33.91 17.46
CA SER A 59 -33.06 34.28 18.70
C SER A 59 -32.31 35.42 19.39
N ARG A 60 -32.79 35.87 20.55
CA ARG A 60 -32.22 37.03 21.23
C ARG A 60 -31.79 36.71 22.64
N GLY A 61 -30.68 37.34 23.10
CA GLY A 61 -30.23 37.41 24.47
C GLY A 61 -30.12 36.04 25.14
N GLY A 62 -30.59 35.93 26.38
CA GLY A 62 -30.52 34.68 27.14
C GLY A 62 -31.20 33.48 26.48
N THR A 63 -32.29 33.69 25.76
CA THR A 63 -32.94 32.61 25.01
C THR A 63 -32.02 32.05 23.92
N ALA A 64 -31.32 32.90 23.15
CA ALA A 64 -30.35 32.47 22.17
C ALA A 64 -29.19 31.70 22.77
N GLN A 65 -28.65 32.16 23.92
CA GLN A 65 -27.59 31.50 24.64
C GLN A 65 -28.01 30.14 25.19
N TYR A 66 -29.25 30.06 25.68
CA TYR A 66 -29.80 28.82 26.23
C TYR A 66 -30.01 27.76 25.13
N ILE A 67 -30.53 28.16 23.97
CA ILE A 67 -30.70 27.32 22.81
C ILE A 67 -29.33 26.84 22.26
N ARG A 68 -28.34 27.74 22.18
CA ARG A 68 -26.98 27.44 21.65
C ARG A 68 -26.27 26.32 22.42
N LYS A 69 -26.50 26.22 23.73
CA LYS A 69 -25.92 25.16 24.57
C LYS A 69 -26.54 23.78 24.35
N ALA A 70 -27.75 23.72 23.80
CA ALA A 70 -28.56 22.51 23.76
C ALA A 70 -28.77 21.92 22.35
N VAL A 71 -28.54 22.70 21.28
CA VAL A 71 -28.76 22.26 19.91
C VAL A 71 -27.47 22.35 19.07
N SER A 72 -27.34 21.46 18.07
CA SER A 72 -26.22 21.49 17.11
C SER A 72 -26.47 22.41 15.91
N ILE A 73 -27.70 22.91 15.74
CA ILE A 73 -28.03 23.88 14.68
C ILE A 73 -27.37 25.21 15.07
N PRO A 74 -26.65 25.87 14.13
CA PRO A 74 -26.04 27.18 14.43
C PRO A 74 -27.08 28.22 14.87
N VAL A 75 -26.83 28.83 16.05
CA VAL A 75 -27.72 29.84 16.63
C VAL A 75 -27.12 31.22 16.49
N ILE A 76 -27.83 32.11 15.80
CA ILE A 76 -27.45 33.51 15.59
C ILE A 76 -28.22 34.36 16.57
N GLU A 77 -27.50 35.15 17.35
CA GLU A 77 -28.09 36.05 18.31
C GLU A 77 -28.43 37.42 17.66
N ILE A 78 -29.63 37.92 17.92
CA ILE A 78 -29.97 39.30 17.64
C ILE A 78 -29.36 40.15 18.73
N GLU A 79 -28.22 40.78 18.40
CA GLU A 79 -27.49 41.63 19.35
C GLU A 79 -28.28 42.91 19.65
N THR A 80 -28.28 43.31 20.92
CA THR A 80 -28.87 44.58 21.31
C THR A 80 -27.91 45.71 20.95
N ARG A 81 -28.30 46.56 20.04
CA ARG A 81 -27.50 47.71 19.63
C ARG A 81 -27.68 48.90 20.57
N LEU A 82 -26.69 49.77 20.57
CA LEU A 82 -26.74 51.00 21.38
C LEU A 82 -28.00 51.83 21.06
N ASN A 83 -28.41 51.90 19.78
CA ASN A 83 -29.62 52.61 19.37
C ASN A 83 -30.89 52.03 20.01
N ASP A 84 -30.97 50.70 20.14
CA ASP A 84 -32.11 50.03 20.80
C ASP A 84 -32.21 50.44 22.25
N ILE A 85 -31.06 50.52 22.95
CA ILE A 85 -30.95 50.90 24.34
C ILE A 85 -31.31 52.40 24.52
N LEU A 86 -30.72 53.28 23.68
CA LEU A 86 -31.01 54.73 23.72
C LEU A 86 -32.49 55.06 23.46
N ASN A 87 -33.11 54.37 22.52
CA ASN A 87 -34.54 54.53 22.26
C ASN A 87 -35.38 54.09 23.46
N ALA A 88 -35.05 52.98 24.08
CA ALA A 88 -35.74 52.50 25.28
C ALA A 88 -35.48 53.41 26.49
N MET A 89 -34.25 53.95 26.64
CA MET A 89 -33.91 54.94 27.66
C MET A 89 -34.74 56.24 27.47
N ASN A 90 -34.79 56.81 26.29
CA ASN A 90 -35.55 57.98 25.98
C ASN A 90 -37.05 57.83 26.32
N TYR A 91 -37.60 56.65 26.01
CA TYR A 91 -38.98 56.32 26.34
C TYR A 91 -39.17 56.23 27.87
N ALA A 92 -38.31 55.49 28.59
CA ALA A 92 -38.38 55.38 30.04
C ALA A 92 -38.21 56.70 30.76
N LEU A 93 -37.29 57.56 30.29
CA LEU A 93 -37.02 58.88 30.87
C LEU A 93 -38.10 59.90 30.54
N SER A 94 -38.97 59.69 29.53
CA SER A 94 -40.15 60.52 29.30
C SER A 94 -41.20 60.39 30.42
N THR A 95 -41.14 59.29 31.19
CA THR A 95 -42.08 58.99 32.28
C THR A 95 -41.45 59.03 33.65
N SER A 96 -40.13 59.15 33.77
CA SER A 96 -39.38 59.04 35.02
C SER A 96 -38.14 59.92 34.97
N SER A 97 -37.80 60.57 36.09
CA SER A 97 -36.61 61.43 36.19
C SER A 97 -35.32 60.66 36.49
N ARG A 98 -35.43 59.42 36.96
CA ARG A 98 -34.31 58.56 37.35
C ARG A 98 -34.53 57.13 36.89
N LEU A 99 -33.48 56.47 36.36
CA LEU A 99 -33.59 55.17 35.72
C LEU A 99 -32.49 54.22 36.23
N ALA A 100 -32.85 52.99 36.57
CA ALA A 100 -31.89 51.90 36.73
C ALA A 100 -31.90 51.06 35.45
N ILE A 101 -30.70 50.68 34.98
CA ILE A 101 -30.54 49.77 33.85
C ILE A 101 -30.03 48.46 34.43
N VAL A 102 -30.82 47.42 34.31
CA VAL A 102 -30.50 46.06 34.83
C VAL A 102 -30.44 45.05 33.73
N GLY A 103 -29.35 44.29 33.66
CA GLY A 103 -29.21 43.25 32.65
C GLY A 103 -27.89 42.51 32.75
N PHE A 104 -27.76 41.47 31.95
CA PHE A 104 -26.50 40.74 31.87
C PHE A 104 -25.37 41.60 31.30
N HIS A 105 -24.11 41.24 31.57
CA HIS A 105 -22.92 42.01 31.21
C HIS A 105 -22.79 42.32 29.70
N ASN A 106 -23.34 41.49 28.81
CA ASN A 106 -23.38 41.78 27.37
C ASN A 106 -24.19 43.03 27.03
N ILE A 107 -25.16 43.41 27.84
CA ILE A 107 -26.00 44.62 27.67
C ILE A 107 -25.39 45.81 28.45
N THR A 108 -25.02 45.59 29.71
CA THR A 108 -24.56 46.66 30.61
C THR A 108 -23.20 47.23 30.24
N LYS A 109 -22.27 46.41 29.73
CA LYS A 109 -20.93 46.84 29.32
C LYS A 109 -20.89 47.95 28.30
N SER A 110 -21.83 47.90 27.32
CA SER A 110 -21.95 48.94 26.28
C SER A 110 -22.44 50.27 26.86
N ILE A 111 -23.21 50.24 27.94
CA ILE A 111 -23.82 51.41 28.53
C ILE A 111 -22.87 52.04 29.59
N GLU A 112 -22.16 51.21 30.35
CA GLU A 112 -21.13 51.67 31.28
C GLU A 112 -20.06 52.53 30.59
N SER A 113 -19.69 52.17 29.34
CA SER A 113 -18.73 52.96 28.56
C SER A 113 -19.25 54.32 28.15
N LEU A 114 -20.55 54.58 28.27
CA LEU A 114 -21.23 55.84 27.88
C LEU A 114 -21.67 56.70 29.08
N GLU A 115 -21.40 56.26 30.31
CA GLU A 115 -21.85 56.92 31.54
C GLU A 115 -21.49 58.43 31.57
N HIS A 116 -20.36 58.79 30.98
CA HIS A 116 -19.91 60.18 30.90
C HIS A 116 -20.38 60.96 29.65
N LEU A 117 -21.02 60.30 28.70
CA LEU A 117 -21.42 60.89 27.41
C LEU A 117 -22.92 61.24 27.36
N LEU A 118 -23.73 60.58 28.20
CA LEU A 118 -25.17 60.73 28.16
C LEU A 118 -25.64 61.73 29.27
N PRO A 119 -26.44 62.75 28.93
CA PRO A 119 -26.90 63.76 29.90
C PRO A 119 -28.11 63.28 30.71
N PHE A 120 -28.14 62.04 31.12
CA PHE A 120 -29.28 61.42 31.82
C PHE A 120 -28.86 60.95 33.21
N ASP A 121 -29.78 60.98 34.18
CA ASP A 121 -29.59 60.41 35.51
C ASP A 121 -30.00 58.92 35.49
N TYR A 122 -29.01 58.06 35.24
CA TYR A 122 -29.19 56.63 35.27
C TYR A 122 -28.05 55.89 36.01
N LYS A 123 -28.34 54.69 36.47
CA LYS A 123 -27.38 53.81 37.13
C LYS A 123 -27.45 52.43 36.52
N VAL A 124 -26.27 51.80 36.28
CA VAL A 124 -26.18 50.48 35.64
C VAL A 124 -25.89 49.41 36.67
N TYR A 125 -26.65 48.32 36.60
CA TYR A 125 -26.49 47.14 37.46
C TYR A 125 -26.31 45.91 36.57
N GLY A 126 -25.10 45.39 36.47
CA GLY A 126 -24.79 44.14 35.78
C GLY A 126 -25.10 42.95 36.68
N ILE A 127 -25.70 41.92 36.10
CA ILE A 127 -25.96 40.64 36.75
C ILE A 127 -25.24 39.52 36.04
N ASP A 128 -24.73 38.53 36.79
CA ASP A 128 -24.13 37.32 36.28
C ASP A 128 -25.13 36.17 36.16
N ASP A 129 -26.06 36.05 37.13
CA ASP A 129 -27.12 35.07 37.15
C ASP A 129 -28.48 35.68 37.50
N VAL A 130 -29.55 34.93 37.21
CA VAL A 130 -30.95 35.32 37.53
C VAL A 130 -31.14 35.39 39.06
N ASP A 131 -30.37 34.60 39.82
CA ASP A 131 -30.41 34.59 41.29
C ASP A 131 -29.91 35.92 41.92
N ASP A 132 -29.14 36.74 41.18
CA ASP A 132 -28.67 38.04 41.63
C ASP A 132 -29.73 39.13 41.58
N LEU A 133 -30.86 38.86 40.94
CA LEU A 133 -31.93 39.86 40.73
C LEU A 133 -32.53 40.38 42.04
N ASP A 134 -32.80 39.52 43.00
CA ASP A 134 -33.41 39.91 44.27
C ASP A 134 -32.55 40.93 45.06
N THR A 135 -31.25 40.64 45.12
CA THR A 135 -30.29 41.54 45.81
C THR A 135 -30.14 42.85 45.04
N THR A 136 -30.16 42.78 43.69
CA THR A 136 -30.07 43.95 42.83
C THR A 136 -31.30 44.83 42.98
N PHE A 137 -32.49 44.26 43.01
CA PHE A 137 -33.74 45.01 43.18
C PHE A 137 -33.83 45.70 44.54
N GLN A 138 -33.40 45.02 45.62
CA GLN A 138 -33.29 45.63 46.95
C GLN A 138 -32.35 46.84 46.98
N ALA A 139 -31.21 46.75 46.28
CA ALA A 139 -30.27 47.85 46.15
C ALA A 139 -30.91 49.05 45.40
N ILE A 140 -31.59 48.79 44.30
CA ILE A 140 -32.29 49.81 43.47
C ILE A 140 -33.38 50.48 44.27
N GLU A 141 -34.18 49.74 45.05
CA GLU A 141 -35.27 50.27 45.88
C GLU A 141 -34.71 51.15 47.02
N SER A 142 -33.62 50.74 47.63
CA SER A 142 -32.93 51.52 48.69
C SER A 142 -32.43 52.87 48.21
N GLU A 143 -32.14 52.99 46.89
CA GLU A 143 -31.73 54.26 46.25
C GLU A 143 -32.92 55.12 45.76
N GLY A 144 -34.14 54.65 46.01
CA GLY A 144 -35.36 55.36 45.63
C GLY A 144 -35.67 55.38 44.14
N ILE A 145 -35.04 54.52 43.32
CA ILE A 145 -35.28 54.38 41.90
C ILE A 145 -36.50 53.47 41.71
N ARG A 146 -37.49 53.90 40.93
CA ARG A 146 -38.71 53.14 40.68
C ARG A 146 -38.86 52.69 39.24
N SER A 147 -38.06 53.17 38.34
CA SER A 147 -38.10 52.82 36.95
C SER A 147 -36.87 52.01 36.54
N ILE A 148 -37.08 50.86 35.95
CA ILE A 148 -36.05 49.93 35.51
C ILE A 148 -36.14 49.71 34.00
N LEU A 149 -35.02 49.89 33.32
CA LEU A 149 -34.83 49.47 31.92
C LEU A 149 -34.10 48.12 31.93
N CYS A 150 -34.66 47.11 31.30
CA CYS A 150 -34.11 45.74 31.43
C CYS A 150 -34.37 44.89 30.19
N ASP A 151 -33.76 43.72 30.14
CA ASP A 151 -34.01 42.67 29.16
C ASP A 151 -35.29 41.87 29.49
N THR A 152 -35.61 40.91 28.63
CA THR A 152 -36.84 40.10 28.73
C THR A 152 -36.86 39.23 29.99
N ILE A 153 -35.71 38.79 30.47
CA ILE A 153 -35.59 37.91 31.65
C ILE A 153 -35.88 38.69 32.89
N THR A 154 -35.27 39.86 33.03
CA THR A 154 -35.37 40.74 34.18
C THR A 154 -36.74 41.44 34.21
N TYR A 155 -37.41 41.61 33.06
CA TYR A 155 -38.63 42.40 32.93
C TYR A 155 -39.80 41.90 33.83
N GLU A 156 -40.10 40.59 33.77
CA GLU A 156 -41.19 40.05 34.58
C GLU A 156 -40.87 40.06 36.08
N SER A 157 -39.64 39.80 36.46
CA SER A 157 -39.19 39.88 37.84
C SER A 157 -39.27 41.30 38.35
N ALA A 158 -38.82 42.29 37.59
CA ALA A 158 -38.92 43.70 37.97
C ALA A 158 -40.36 44.18 38.15
N ARG A 159 -41.28 43.70 37.30
CA ARG A 159 -42.70 44.01 37.46
C ARG A 159 -43.34 43.38 38.71
N SER A 160 -42.98 42.13 39.01
CA SER A 160 -43.49 41.46 40.20
C SER A 160 -43.02 42.09 41.50
N TYR A 161 -41.84 42.72 41.47
CA TYR A 161 -41.29 43.52 42.55
C TYR A 161 -41.94 44.91 42.71
N GLY A 162 -42.76 45.34 41.71
CA GLY A 162 -43.47 46.61 41.77
C GLY A 162 -42.75 47.77 41.10
N PHE A 163 -41.71 47.53 40.31
CA PHE A 163 -41.04 48.56 39.53
C PHE A 163 -41.79 48.89 38.25
N ASN A 164 -41.63 50.12 37.76
CA ASN A 164 -42.02 50.49 36.41
C ASN A 164 -40.96 49.92 35.43
N ALA A 165 -41.18 48.71 34.93
CA ALA A 165 -40.22 48.04 34.09
C ALA A 165 -40.44 48.46 32.61
N PHE A 166 -39.34 48.82 31.93
CA PHE A 166 -39.26 49.12 30.53
C PHE A 166 -38.38 48.06 29.83
N LEU A 167 -38.93 47.45 28.81
CA LEU A 167 -38.20 46.40 28.06
C LEU A 167 -37.31 47.04 27.00
N ILE A 168 -36.04 46.67 26.97
CA ILE A 168 -35.17 46.98 25.82
C ILE A 168 -35.63 46.14 24.65
N THR A 169 -36.23 46.71 23.65
CA THR A 169 -36.70 46.01 22.45
C THR A 169 -35.64 46.11 21.34
N SER A 170 -35.55 45.08 20.47
CA SER A 170 -34.69 45.13 19.29
C SER A 170 -35.38 45.89 18.15
N GLY A 171 -34.65 46.80 17.53
CA GLY A 171 -35.09 47.51 16.33
C GLY A 171 -34.89 46.66 15.05
N GLU A 172 -35.42 47.21 13.93
CA GLU A 172 -35.32 46.56 12.61
C GLU A 172 -33.87 46.30 12.19
N GLU A 173 -32.94 47.21 12.54
CA GLU A 173 -31.52 47.07 12.18
C GLU A 173 -30.84 45.89 12.88
N SER A 174 -31.08 45.67 14.18
CA SER A 174 -30.55 44.55 14.92
C SER A 174 -31.04 43.21 14.38
N ILE A 175 -32.30 43.15 13.95
CA ILE A 175 -32.90 41.99 13.31
C ILE A 175 -32.30 41.75 11.91
N ARG A 176 -32.15 42.82 11.13
CA ARG A 176 -31.57 42.78 9.77
C ARG A 176 -30.14 42.21 9.79
N ASP A 177 -29.33 42.65 10.74
CA ASP A 177 -27.99 42.15 10.91
C ASP A 177 -27.94 40.65 11.20
N ALA A 178 -28.85 40.15 12.03
CA ALA A 178 -28.92 38.73 12.32
C ALA A 178 -29.23 37.88 11.08
N PHE A 179 -30.14 38.36 10.22
CA PHE A 179 -30.41 37.73 8.93
C PHE A 179 -29.23 37.82 7.98
N GLN A 180 -28.55 38.95 7.90
CA GLN A 180 -27.34 39.11 7.08
C GLN A 180 -26.22 38.20 7.54
N LYS A 181 -26.00 38.05 8.86
CA LYS A 181 -25.04 37.09 9.42
C LYS A 181 -25.41 35.66 9.05
N ALA A 182 -26.70 35.28 9.13
CA ALA A 182 -27.16 33.95 8.76
C ALA A 182 -26.84 33.62 7.29
N LEU A 183 -27.19 34.55 6.39
CA LEU A 183 -26.94 34.39 4.96
C LEU A 183 -25.45 34.36 4.63
N PHE A 184 -24.64 35.23 5.23
CA PHE A 184 -23.19 35.26 5.06
C PHE A 184 -22.54 33.90 5.47
N TYR A 185 -22.93 33.34 6.63
CA TYR A 185 -22.43 32.05 7.05
C TYR A 185 -22.91 30.91 6.15
N HIS A 186 -24.14 30.98 5.64
CA HIS A 186 -24.68 30.03 4.70
C HIS A 186 -23.86 30.02 3.39
N ASP A 187 -23.70 31.19 2.75
CA ASP A 187 -22.97 31.33 1.49
C ASP A 187 -21.50 30.87 1.63
N THR A 188 -20.86 31.23 2.75
CA THR A 188 -19.50 30.79 3.04
C THR A 188 -19.42 29.26 3.19
N SER A 189 -20.38 28.66 3.91
CA SER A 189 -20.44 27.22 4.09
C SER A 189 -20.72 26.47 2.79
N VAL A 190 -21.60 26.98 1.94
CA VAL A 190 -21.91 26.43 0.61
C VAL A 190 -20.65 26.48 -0.26
N LYS A 191 -19.97 27.62 -0.32
CA LYS A 191 -18.76 27.80 -1.11
C LYS A 191 -17.66 26.82 -0.68
N LEU A 192 -17.42 26.69 0.63
CA LEU A 192 -16.44 25.74 1.15
C LEU A 192 -16.79 24.27 0.83
N ARG A 193 -18.10 23.93 0.86
CA ARG A 193 -18.55 22.56 0.48
C ARG A 193 -18.33 22.30 -1.02
N GLU A 194 -18.60 23.29 -1.88
CA GLU A 194 -18.37 23.18 -3.33
C GLU A 194 -16.88 23.06 -3.66
N GLU A 195 -16.02 23.88 -3.03
CA GLU A 195 -14.57 23.78 -3.17
C GLU A 195 -14.04 22.41 -2.72
N ASN A 196 -14.48 21.91 -1.56
CA ASN A 196 -14.11 20.58 -1.08
C ASN A 196 -14.61 19.47 -2.01
N ARG A 197 -15.82 19.61 -2.57
CA ARG A 197 -16.35 18.65 -3.55
C ARG A 197 -15.51 18.64 -4.82
N PHE A 198 -15.18 19.80 -5.35
CA PHE A 198 -14.33 19.97 -6.52
C PHE A 198 -12.95 19.34 -6.31
N LEU A 199 -12.29 19.57 -5.16
CA LEU A 199 -11.01 18.98 -4.82
C LEU A 199 -11.10 17.45 -4.73
N ARG A 200 -12.16 16.91 -4.14
CA ARG A 200 -12.40 15.45 -4.10
C ARG A 200 -12.59 14.86 -5.49
N GLU A 201 -13.31 15.52 -6.36
CA GLU A 201 -13.49 15.09 -7.75
C GLU A 201 -12.17 15.14 -8.53
N LEU A 202 -11.32 16.17 -8.35
CA LEU A 202 -10.00 16.24 -8.95
C LEU A 202 -9.09 15.09 -8.50
N ILE A 203 -9.09 14.75 -7.21
CA ILE A 203 -8.32 13.60 -6.68
C ILE A 203 -8.85 12.29 -7.27
N ALA A 204 -10.16 12.13 -7.42
CA ALA A 204 -10.78 10.95 -7.99
C ALA A 204 -10.55 10.79 -9.49
N LEU A 205 -10.39 11.89 -10.22
CA LEU A 205 -10.08 11.90 -11.67
C LEU A 205 -8.62 11.53 -11.97
N ASN A 206 -7.74 11.51 -10.97
CA ASN A 206 -6.37 11.05 -11.16
C ASN A 206 -6.34 9.52 -11.34
N ASN A 207 -6.54 9.05 -12.57
CA ASN A 207 -6.59 7.64 -12.94
C ASN A 207 -5.25 6.90 -12.77
N GLU A 208 -4.14 7.62 -12.58
CA GLU A 208 -2.81 7.02 -12.43
C GLU A 208 -2.53 6.59 -10.98
N SER A 209 -3.12 7.25 -10.00
CA SER A 209 -2.94 6.90 -8.59
C SER A 209 -4.21 7.12 -7.76
N ALA A 210 -4.61 6.11 -7.04
CA ALA A 210 -5.65 6.22 -6.03
C ALA A 210 -5.06 6.73 -4.71
N THR A 211 -5.88 7.45 -3.94
CA THR A 211 -5.49 7.98 -2.64
C THR A 211 -6.35 7.38 -1.54
N VAL A 212 -5.71 6.86 -0.49
CA VAL A 212 -6.37 6.36 0.72
C VAL A 212 -5.77 7.07 1.93
N VAL A 213 -6.61 7.58 2.81
CA VAL A 213 -6.21 8.36 3.99
C VAL A 213 -6.81 7.73 5.23
N TYR A 214 -5.98 7.49 6.23
CA TYR A 214 -6.39 7.11 7.58
C TYR A 214 -6.07 8.23 8.57
N THR A 215 -6.86 8.33 9.62
CA THR A 215 -6.58 9.20 10.78
C THR A 215 -5.54 8.55 11.70
N SER A 216 -5.00 9.30 12.64
CA SER A 216 -4.04 8.80 13.63
C SER A 216 -4.60 7.65 14.50
N ASP A 217 -5.91 7.62 14.73
CA ASP A 217 -6.64 6.54 15.41
C ASP A 217 -7.04 5.38 14.49
N ARG A 218 -6.43 5.31 13.30
CA ARG A 218 -6.57 4.24 12.29
C ARG A 218 -7.97 4.10 11.67
N LYS A 219 -8.78 5.14 11.71
CA LYS A 219 -10.06 5.15 11.00
C LYS A 219 -9.88 5.63 9.57
N LEU A 220 -10.59 5.00 8.64
CA LEU A 220 -10.59 5.44 7.25
C LEU A 220 -11.25 6.83 7.14
N TYR A 221 -10.49 7.83 6.70
CA TYR A 221 -10.95 9.20 6.52
C TYR A 221 -11.41 9.46 5.07
N TYR A 222 -10.65 8.97 4.09
CA TYR A 222 -10.93 9.15 2.67
C TYR A 222 -10.37 8.00 1.85
N ALA A 223 -11.08 7.59 0.79
CA ALA A 223 -10.57 6.69 -0.24
C ALA A 223 -11.15 7.07 -1.61
N SER A 224 -10.30 7.13 -2.63
CA SER A 224 -10.71 7.24 -4.03
C SER A 224 -10.87 5.87 -4.71
N LEU A 225 -10.46 4.77 -4.04
CA LEU A 225 -10.68 3.39 -4.48
C LEU A 225 -12.13 2.95 -4.21
N THR A 226 -12.68 2.15 -5.11
CA THR A 226 -13.99 1.52 -4.91
C THR A 226 -13.87 0.32 -3.96
N GLN A 227 -14.94 0.03 -3.21
CA GLN A 227 -14.98 -1.08 -2.23
C GLN A 227 -14.78 -2.49 -2.83
N SER A 228 -14.73 -2.64 -4.15
CA SER A 228 -14.46 -3.91 -4.82
C SER A 228 -13.04 -4.47 -4.61
N ASP A 229 -12.13 -3.68 -4.03
CA ASP A 229 -10.73 -4.04 -3.81
C ASP A 229 -10.43 -4.26 -2.31
N SER A 230 -11.20 -5.09 -1.64
CA SER A 230 -11.03 -5.35 -0.18
C SER A 230 -9.60 -5.74 0.20
N SER A 231 -8.93 -6.55 -0.60
CA SER A 231 -7.57 -7.04 -0.32
C SER A 231 -6.52 -5.93 -0.19
N ILE A 232 -6.66 -4.81 -0.91
CA ILE A 232 -5.72 -3.70 -0.77
C ILE A 232 -5.96 -2.93 0.54
N PHE A 233 -7.21 -2.76 0.97
CA PHE A 233 -7.52 -2.08 2.23
C PHE A 233 -6.99 -2.87 3.42
N ASP A 234 -7.13 -4.20 3.42
CA ASP A 234 -6.61 -5.08 4.47
C ASP A 234 -5.07 -4.92 4.55
N TYR A 235 -4.39 -4.95 3.42
CA TYR A 235 -2.95 -4.77 3.36
C TYR A 235 -2.50 -3.38 3.81
N LEU A 236 -3.19 -2.31 3.40
CA LEU A 236 -2.88 -0.95 3.86
C LEU A 236 -3.06 -0.82 5.39
N PHE A 237 -4.07 -1.48 5.95
CA PHE A 237 -4.30 -1.47 7.38
C PHE A 237 -3.16 -2.15 8.15
N GLU A 238 -2.60 -3.23 7.62
CA GLU A 238 -1.40 -3.91 8.16
C GLU A 238 -0.15 -3.01 8.14
N LEU A 239 -0.07 -2.06 7.20
CA LEU A 239 1.06 -1.13 7.09
C LEU A 239 0.99 0.06 8.06
N LEU A 240 -0.17 0.37 8.64
CA LEU A 240 -0.34 1.53 9.53
C LEU A 240 0.64 1.58 10.71
N PRO A 241 0.99 0.46 11.39
CA PRO A 241 1.97 0.48 12.48
C PRO A 241 3.36 0.99 12.05
N ARG A 242 3.71 0.85 10.76
CA ARG A 242 5.01 1.27 10.23
C ARG A 242 5.24 2.78 10.32
N PHE A 243 4.18 3.58 10.35
CA PHE A 243 4.28 5.03 10.57
C PHE A 243 4.74 5.44 11.99
N GLN A 244 4.91 4.48 12.89
CA GLN A 244 5.55 4.74 14.20
C GLN A 244 7.07 4.90 14.07
N THR A 245 7.67 4.29 13.04
CA THR A 245 9.11 4.32 12.79
C THR A 245 9.50 5.19 11.59
N ASP A 246 8.63 5.24 10.57
CA ASP A 246 8.92 5.89 9.30
C ASP A 246 7.83 6.92 8.97
N ASP A 247 8.17 8.20 8.80
CA ASP A 247 7.23 9.24 8.35
C ASP A 247 6.84 9.10 6.87
N SER A 248 7.64 8.40 6.07
CA SER A 248 7.33 8.08 4.68
C SER A 248 8.05 6.83 4.20
N PHE A 249 7.39 6.04 3.37
CA PHE A 249 7.99 4.88 2.73
C PHE A 249 7.34 4.58 1.36
N LYS A 250 8.05 3.79 0.56
CA LYS A 250 7.56 3.29 -0.72
C LYS A 250 7.73 1.78 -0.76
N LEU A 251 6.79 1.09 -1.35
CA LEU A 251 6.86 -0.37 -1.57
C LEU A 251 6.02 -0.78 -2.77
N VAL A 252 6.28 -1.99 -3.25
CA VAL A 252 5.48 -2.66 -4.27
C VAL A 252 4.93 -3.94 -3.67
N LYS A 253 3.64 -4.20 -3.87
CA LYS A 253 2.96 -5.41 -3.42
C LYS A 253 2.15 -6.02 -4.55
N ARG A 254 2.24 -7.32 -4.70
CA ARG A 254 1.39 -8.08 -5.62
C ARG A 254 0.19 -8.65 -4.87
N LEU A 255 -1.01 -8.22 -5.26
CA LEU A 255 -2.28 -8.74 -4.72
C LEU A 255 -3.15 -9.19 -5.89
N ASN A 256 -3.64 -10.43 -5.84
CA ASN A 256 -4.49 -11.01 -6.90
C ASN A 256 -3.91 -10.86 -8.32
N GLY A 257 -2.58 -10.99 -8.47
CA GLY A 257 -1.89 -10.87 -9.76
C GLY A 257 -1.66 -9.44 -10.26
N VAL A 258 -2.10 -8.42 -9.52
CA VAL A 258 -1.89 -6.99 -9.83
C VAL A 258 -0.80 -6.42 -8.93
N PHE A 259 0.14 -5.66 -9.52
CA PHE A 259 1.14 -4.93 -8.76
C PHE A 259 0.60 -3.56 -8.33
N PHE A 260 0.72 -3.28 -7.04
CA PHE A 260 0.39 -2.01 -6.44
C PHE A 260 1.68 -1.32 -5.99
N HIS A 261 1.97 -0.17 -6.60
CA HIS A 261 3.01 0.73 -6.12
C HIS A 261 2.39 1.65 -5.07
N ILE A 262 2.86 1.54 -3.86
CA ILE A 262 2.32 2.26 -2.70
C ILE A 262 3.36 3.25 -2.22
N THR A 263 3.01 4.53 -2.23
CA THR A 263 3.79 5.59 -1.60
C THR A 263 3.02 6.07 -0.38
N ALA A 264 3.60 5.91 0.80
CA ALA A 264 2.98 6.26 2.07
C ALA A 264 3.65 7.52 2.65
N ARG A 265 2.86 8.44 3.23
CA ARG A 265 3.34 9.65 3.89
C ARG A 265 2.47 9.98 5.09
N LYS A 266 3.09 10.42 6.16
CA LYS A 266 2.44 11.05 7.30
C LYS A 266 2.36 12.55 7.06
N ILE A 267 1.16 13.12 7.18
CA ILE A 267 0.89 14.55 6.94
C ILE A 267 0.23 15.11 8.19
N GLU A 268 0.70 16.26 8.65
CA GLU A 268 0.14 16.99 9.79
C GLU A 268 -0.73 18.15 9.29
N VAL A 269 -1.96 18.22 9.79
CA VAL A 269 -2.92 19.30 9.50
C VAL A 269 -3.66 19.67 10.79
N PHE A 270 -3.57 20.93 11.25
CA PHE A 270 -4.23 21.42 12.46
C PHE A 270 -3.99 20.53 13.69
N ASP A 271 -2.73 20.25 14.00
CA ASP A 271 -2.28 19.39 15.12
C ASP A 271 -2.82 17.94 15.06
N GLN A 272 -3.33 17.50 13.92
CA GLN A 272 -3.75 16.13 13.68
C GLN A 272 -2.91 15.48 12.59
N PHE A 273 -2.55 14.20 12.80
CA PHE A 273 -1.79 13.43 11.84
C PHE A 273 -2.73 12.59 10.97
N TYR A 274 -2.45 12.61 9.67
CA TYR A 274 -3.10 11.79 8.67
C TYR A 274 -2.07 10.88 8.00
N LEU A 275 -2.44 9.60 7.82
CA LEU A 275 -1.61 8.58 7.19
C LEU A 275 -2.12 8.39 5.76
N VAL A 276 -1.36 8.90 4.79
CA VAL A 276 -1.78 9.01 3.39
C VAL A 276 -1.04 7.99 2.54
N PHE A 277 -1.81 7.20 1.77
CA PHE A 277 -1.30 6.26 0.79
C PHE A 277 -1.69 6.70 -0.61
N PHE A 278 -0.70 6.85 -1.48
CA PHE A 278 -0.87 7.01 -2.93
C PHE A 278 -0.60 5.67 -3.58
N ILE A 279 -1.57 5.16 -4.33
CA ILE A 279 -1.57 3.80 -4.85
C ILE A 279 -1.73 3.85 -6.36
N SER A 280 -0.73 3.44 -7.10
CA SER A 280 -0.83 3.24 -8.54
C SER A 280 -0.89 1.74 -8.85
N ARG A 281 -1.81 1.37 -9.74
CA ARG A 281 -1.93 0.00 -10.25
C ARG A 281 -1.08 -0.15 -11.49
N ARG A 282 -0.22 -1.16 -11.51
CA ARG A 282 0.33 -1.67 -12.75
C ARG A 282 -0.23 -3.07 -12.97
N VAL A 283 -1.20 -3.16 -13.84
CA VAL A 283 -1.60 -4.45 -14.38
C VAL A 283 -0.51 -4.80 -15.39
N PRO A 284 0.25 -5.91 -15.22
CA PRO A 284 1.08 -6.39 -16.29
C PRO A 284 0.15 -6.57 -17.49
N SER A 285 0.41 -5.83 -18.55
CA SER A 285 -0.47 -5.80 -19.72
C SER A 285 -0.63 -7.20 -20.29
N SER A 286 -1.73 -7.74 -20.04
CA SER A 286 -2.45 -8.90 -20.56
C SER A 286 -2.85 -9.90 -19.47
N SER A 287 -4.11 -10.19 -19.43
CA SER A 287 -4.74 -11.34 -18.80
C SER A 287 -4.15 -12.66 -19.31
N GLY A 288 -3.04 -13.09 -18.73
CA GLY A 288 -2.38 -14.35 -19.04
C GLY A 288 -0.88 -14.27 -18.78
N GLU A 289 -0.36 -15.17 -17.95
CA GLU A 289 1.09 -15.37 -17.79
C GLU A 289 1.70 -15.59 -19.19
N LYS A 290 2.53 -14.67 -19.62
CA LYS A 290 3.27 -14.85 -20.89
C LYS A 290 4.31 -15.92 -20.67
N ARG A 291 4.28 -16.96 -21.49
CA ARG A 291 5.21 -18.09 -21.38
C ARG A 291 6.67 -17.59 -21.34
N GLY A 292 7.36 -17.90 -20.25
CA GLY A 292 8.74 -17.51 -20.03
C GLY A 292 8.92 -16.14 -19.36
N ILE A 293 7.84 -15.41 -18.97
CA ILE A 293 7.95 -14.18 -18.17
C ILE A 293 7.16 -14.37 -16.89
N ARG A 294 7.80 -14.09 -15.74
CA ARG A 294 7.17 -14.11 -14.42
C ARG A 294 7.54 -12.87 -13.64
N TYR A 295 6.59 -12.38 -12.84
CA TYR A 295 6.76 -11.21 -12.00
C TYR A 295 6.64 -11.62 -10.55
N TYR A 296 7.51 -11.08 -9.69
CA TYR A 296 7.52 -11.33 -8.25
C TYR A 296 7.65 -10.02 -7.50
N ASP A 297 7.06 -9.95 -6.31
CA ASP A 297 7.39 -8.91 -5.34
C ASP A 297 8.50 -9.38 -4.39
N SER A 298 8.96 -8.48 -3.50
CA SER A 298 10.04 -8.77 -2.55
C SER A 298 9.68 -9.87 -1.56
N ASP A 299 8.41 -9.95 -1.14
CA ASP A 299 7.97 -10.93 -0.16
C ASP A 299 7.89 -12.32 -0.79
N GLU A 300 7.36 -12.42 -2.01
CA GLU A 300 7.33 -13.67 -2.81
C GLU A 300 8.75 -14.19 -3.03
N VAL A 301 9.70 -13.31 -3.38
CA VAL A 301 11.12 -13.70 -3.56
C VAL A 301 11.74 -14.14 -2.25
N ALA A 302 11.48 -13.44 -1.14
CA ALA A 302 12.02 -13.79 0.18
C ALA A 302 11.48 -15.15 0.66
N ASP A 303 10.21 -15.45 0.43
CA ASP A 303 9.60 -16.73 0.82
C ASP A 303 10.12 -17.89 -0.03
N GLU A 304 10.30 -17.71 -1.35
CA GLU A 304 10.95 -18.71 -2.20
C GLU A 304 12.40 -18.99 -1.75
N LEU A 305 13.13 -17.97 -1.30
CA LEU A 305 14.51 -18.16 -0.82
C LEU A 305 14.57 -18.98 0.47
N LYS A 306 13.67 -18.73 1.43
CA LYS A 306 13.63 -19.46 2.72
C LYS A 306 13.41 -20.97 2.53
N THR A 307 12.60 -21.34 1.55
CA THR A 307 12.24 -22.74 1.26
C THR A 307 13.20 -23.43 0.30
N SER A 308 14.16 -22.69 -0.27
CA SER A 308 15.13 -23.21 -1.23
C SER A 308 16.26 -23.97 -0.52
N VAL A 309 16.91 -24.91 -1.24
CA VAL A 309 18.10 -25.60 -0.76
C VAL A 309 19.20 -24.63 -0.31
N PHE A 310 19.35 -23.52 -0.97
CA PHE A 310 20.37 -22.51 -0.68
C PHE A 310 20.06 -21.71 0.59
N GLY A 311 18.79 -21.43 0.88
CA GLY A 311 18.36 -20.84 2.14
C GLY A 311 18.58 -21.79 3.32
N ILE A 312 18.33 -23.09 3.11
CA ILE A 312 18.55 -24.13 4.13
C ILE A 312 20.04 -24.33 4.41
N THR A 313 20.89 -24.32 3.37
CA THR A 313 22.31 -24.63 3.47
C THR A 313 23.21 -23.42 3.70
N ASN A 314 22.64 -22.20 3.71
CA ASN A 314 23.35 -20.94 3.93
C ASN A 314 24.58 -20.72 3.01
N VAL A 315 24.50 -21.20 1.77
CA VAL A 315 25.58 -21.09 0.76
C VAL A 315 25.87 -19.65 0.38
N GLU A 316 24.93 -18.74 0.61
CA GLU A 316 25.07 -17.31 0.31
C GLU A 316 26.28 -16.64 0.95
N SER A 317 26.75 -17.15 2.10
CA SER A 317 27.92 -16.58 2.79
C SER A 317 29.19 -16.63 1.94
N TYR A 318 29.29 -17.58 1.01
CA TYR A 318 30.45 -17.72 0.11
C TYR A 318 30.49 -16.61 -0.97
N TYR A 319 29.34 -16.07 -1.33
CA TYR A 319 29.21 -15.04 -2.37
C TYR A 319 28.88 -13.66 -1.79
N ALA A 320 29.00 -13.49 -0.47
CA ALA A 320 28.66 -12.23 0.19
C ALA A 320 29.45 -11.00 -0.36
N PRO A 321 30.77 -11.10 -0.61
CA PRO A 321 31.54 -9.98 -1.17
C PRO A 321 31.08 -9.59 -2.58
N GLU A 322 30.80 -10.56 -3.44
CA GLU A 322 30.34 -10.34 -4.81
C GLU A 322 28.93 -9.74 -4.81
N ILE A 323 28.05 -10.21 -3.92
CA ILE A 323 26.70 -9.64 -3.75
C ILE A 323 26.80 -8.18 -3.32
N GLU A 324 27.66 -7.86 -2.35
CA GLU A 324 27.84 -6.50 -1.85
C GLU A 324 28.38 -5.57 -2.96
N GLN A 325 29.33 -6.04 -3.76
CA GLN A 325 29.83 -5.32 -4.91
C GLN A 325 28.74 -5.03 -5.95
N CYS A 326 27.89 -6.01 -6.25
CA CYS A 326 26.79 -5.88 -7.22
C CYS A 326 25.66 -4.98 -6.73
N THR A 327 25.41 -4.95 -5.42
CA THR A 327 24.33 -4.13 -4.84
C THR A 327 24.72 -2.67 -4.60
N SER A 328 26.01 -2.38 -4.45
CA SER A 328 26.54 -1.02 -4.31
C SER A 328 26.53 -0.23 -5.62
N ARG A 329 26.55 -0.92 -6.76
CA ARG A 329 26.51 -0.36 -8.11
C ARG A 329 25.38 -1.02 -8.88
N ASN A 330 24.61 -0.27 -9.65
CA ASN A 330 23.55 -0.82 -10.50
C ASN A 330 24.09 -1.32 -11.86
N ASP A 331 25.33 -1.82 -11.89
CA ASP A 331 25.92 -2.37 -13.10
C ASP A 331 25.25 -3.69 -13.48
N PRO A 332 25.10 -4.00 -14.76
CA PRO A 332 24.60 -5.32 -15.18
C PRO A 332 25.47 -6.45 -14.65
N VAL A 333 24.85 -7.54 -14.20
CA VAL A 333 25.57 -8.70 -13.62
C VAL A 333 25.35 -9.93 -14.49
N LEU A 334 26.42 -10.63 -14.85
CA LEU A 334 26.38 -11.92 -15.51
C LEU A 334 26.76 -13.04 -14.51
N ILE A 335 25.81 -13.89 -14.21
CA ILE A 335 25.98 -15.05 -13.32
C ILE A 335 26.21 -16.29 -14.19
N SER A 336 27.39 -16.88 -14.06
CA SER A 336 27.81 -18.07 -14.81
C SER A 336 27.96 -19.25 -13.86
N GLY A 337 27.64 -20.47 -14.31
CA GLY A 337 27.79 -21.68 -13.54
C GLY A 337 27.01 -22.85 -14.12
N GLU A 338 27.29 -24.06 -13.67
CA GLU A 338 26.61 -25.27 -14.12
C GLU A 338 25.12 -25.29 -13.76
N VAL A 339 24.34 -26.20 -14.36
CA VAL A 339 22.93 -26.42 -14.00
C VAL A 339 22.82 -26.79 -12.52
N GLY A 340 21.86 -26.22 -11.80
CA GLY A 340 21.65 -26.49 -10.38
C GLY A 340 22.67 -25.87 -9.43
N SER A 341 23.60 -25.02 -9.91
CA SER A 341 24.61 -24.35 -9.06
C SER A 341 24.07 -23.22 -8.19
N GLY A 342 22.80 -22.77 -8.41
CA GLY A 342 22.16 -21.73 -7.59
C GLY A 342 22.13 -20.34 -8.22
N LYS A 343 22.31 -20.22 -9.51
CA LYS A 343 22.26 -18.92 -10.23
C LYS A 343 20.99 -18.13 -9.94
N ASP A 344 19.84 -18.80 -9.91
CA ASP A 344 18.54 -18.18 -9.64
C ASP A 344 18.47 -17.65 -8.21
N HIS A 345 19.02 -18.42 -7.25
CA HIS A 345 19.10 -18.01 -5.86
C HIS A 345 19.98 -16.77 -5.69
N LEU A 346 21.15 -16.77 -6.31
CA LEU A 346 22.06 -15.62 -6.27
C LEU A 346 21.43 -14.36 -6.88
N ALA A 347 20.73 -14.49 -8.00
CA ALA A 347 20.01 -13.38 -8.63
C ALA A 347 18.93 -12.80 -7.69
N LYS A 348 18.16 -13.66 -7.00
CA LYS A 348 17.17 -13.25 -6.00
C LYS A 348 17.81 -12.56 -4.79
N MET A 349 18.96 -13.05 -4.32
CA MET A 349 19.71 -12.42 -3.22
C MET A 349 20.21 -11.03 -3.60
N ILE A 350 20.79 -10.88 -4.80
CA ILE A 350 21.22 -9.57 -5.33
C ILE A 350 20.03 -8.63 -5.38
N TYR A 351 18.87 -9.07 -5.87
CA TYR A 351 17.66 -8.27 -5.90
C TYR A 351 17.24 -7.79 -4.50
N LEU A 352 17.10 -8.71 -3.53
CA LEU A 352 16.63 -8.36 -2.18
C LEU A 352 17.56 -7.39 -1.44
N ARG A 353 18.87 -7.44 -1.73
CA ARG A 353 19.88 -6.54 -1.12
C ARG A 353 20.09 -5.27 -1.91
N SER A 354 19.58 -5.16 -3.14
CA SER A 354 19.72 -3.97 -3.98
C SER A 354 18.73 -2.86 -3.60
N SER A 355 18.98 -1.64 -4.08
CA SER A 355 18.04 -0.51 -3.98
C SER A 355 16.73 -0.74 -4.74
N PHE A 356 16.70 -1.73 -5.64
CA PHE A 356 15.52 -2.12 -6.43
C PHE A 356 14.62 -3.14 -5.74
N ASN A 357 14.89 -3.56 -4.51
CA ASN A 357 14.08 -4.54 -3.77
C ASN A 357 12.63 -4.10 -3.49
N ARG A 358 12.34 -2.80 -3.66
CA ARG A 358 11.00 -2.22 -3.53
C ARG A 358 10.25 -2.14 -4.86
N HIS A 359 10.79 -2.73 -5.91
CA HIS A 359 10.26 -2.77 -7.27
C HIS A 359 10.12 -4.21 -7.75
N PRO A 360 9.36 -4.49 -8.81
CA PRO A 360 9.17 -5.86 -9.30
C PRO A 360 10.48 -6.55 -9.68
N PHE A 361 10.59 -7.84 -9.33
CA PHE A 361 11.58 -8.77 -9.86
C PHE A 361 10.96 -9.53 -11.02
N VAL A 362 11.47 -9.30 -12.23
CA VAL A 362 10.93 -9.87 -13.46
C VAL A 362 11.88 -10.92 -14.01
N VAL A 363 11.45 -12.17 -13.98
CA VAL A 363 12.20 -13.29 -14.56
C VAL A 363 11.81 -13.48 -16.03
N ILE A 364 12.78 -13.43 -16.92
CA ILE A 364 12.66 -13.64 -18.36
C ILE A 364 13.46 -14.90 -18.71
N ASP A 365 12.80 -16.07 -18.79
CA ASP A 365 13.46 -17.33 -19.08
C ASP A 365 13.56 -17.56 -20.59
N CYS A 366 14.75 -17.32 -21.14
CA CYS A 366 15.03 -17.45 -22.57
C CYS A 366 14.79 -18.86 -23.15
N SER A 367 14.82 -19.90 -22.31
CA SER A 367 14.55 -21.28 -22.75
C SER A 367 13.07 -21.56 -22.98
N GLN A 368 12.18 -20.77 -22.36
CA GLN A 368 10.72 -20.97 -22.41
C GLN A 368 9.98 -20.00 -23.30
N ILE A 369 10.63 -18.94 -23.78
CA ILE A 369 10.01 -17.89 -24.57
C ILE A 369 9.64 -18.39 -25.97
N ASN A 370 8.36 -18.21 -26.35
CA ASN A 370 7.87 -18.44 -27.70
C ASN A 370 7.98 -17.16 -28.56
N SER A 371 7.73 -17.27 -29.88
CA SER A 371 7.83 -16.15 -30.82
C SER A 371 6.87 -15.00 -30.47
N ARG A 372 5.68 -15.29 -29.93
CA ARG A 372 4.71 -14.26 -29.52
C ARG A 372 5.21 -13.45 -28.32
N THR A 373 5.77 -14.13 -27.32
CA THR A 373 6.37 -13.47 -26.13
C THR A 373 7.63 -12.71 -26.52
N TRP A 374 8.42 -13.23 -27.47
CA TRP A 374 9.60 -12.57 -28.01
C TRP A 374 9.25 -11.21 -28.65
N ASN A 375 8.27 -11.18 -29.54
CA ASN A 375 7.80 -9.95 -30.18
C ASN A 375 7.24 -8.95 -29.14
N TYR A 376 6.56 -9.45 -28.11
CA TYR A 376 6.11 -8.59 -27.01
C TYR A 376 7.27 -7.92 -26.29
N LEU A 377 8.30 -8.68 -25.92
CA LEU A 377 9.46 -8.16 -25.21
C LEU A 377 10.18 -7.03 -25.97
N LEU A 378 10.29 -7.16 -27.30
CA LEU A 378 11.08 -6.25 -28.12
C LEU A 378 10.27 -5.06 -28.69
N MET A 379 8.97 -5.24 -28.96
CA MET A 379 8.18 -4.30 -29.76
C MET A 379 7.11 -3.54 -28.97
N LYS A 380 6.77 -3.97 -27.76
CA LYS A 380 5.66 -3.35 -27.02
C LYS A 380 6.17 -2.37 -25.96
N PRO A 381 5.58 -1.14 -25.88
CA PRO A 381 5.98 -0.13 -24.89
C PRO A 381 5.78 -0.58 -23.44
N ASP A 382 4.83 -1.48 -23.23
CA ASP A 382 4.47 -2.07 -21.94
C ASP A 382 5.27 -3.32 -21.57
N SER A 383 6.32 -3.64 -22.36
CA SER A 383 7.21 -4.76 -22.05
C SER A 383 8.13 -4.41 -20.85
N PRO A 384 8.56 -5.42 -20.07
CA PRO A 384 9.44 -5.16 -18.93
C PRO A 384 10.79 -4.54 -19.32
N ILE A 385 11.27 -4.73 -20.55
CA ILE A 385 12.51 -4.10 -21.05
C ILE A 385 12.29 -2.61 -21.31
N CYS A 386 11.11 -2.21 -21.79
CA CYS A 386 10.77 -0.81 -22.06
C CYS A 386 10.34 -0.06 -20.79
N ASP A 387 9.92 -0.76 -19.76
CA ASP A 387 9.52 -0.21 -18.46
C ASP A 387 10.74 0.24 -17.63
N ALA A 388 10.50 0.85 -16.47
CA ALA A 388 11.53 1.39 -15.58
C ALA A 388 11.32 0.96 -14.13
N GLY A 389 12.43 0.89 -13.38
CA GLY A 389 12.40 0.59 -11.95
C GLY A 389 12.32 -0.91 -11.64
N ASN A 390 12.46 -1.80 -12.61
CA ASN A 390 12.41 -3.24 -12.38
C ASN A 390 13.81 -3.84 -12.19
N THR A 391 13.90 -4.99 -11.51
CA THR A 391 15.05 -5.90 -11.66
C THR A 391 14.70 -6.94 -12.71
N LEU A 392 15.41 -6.92 -13.84
CA LEU A 392 15.20 -7.85 -14.94
C LEU A 392 16.20 -9.01 -14.82
N PHE A 393 15.71 -10.19 -14.48
CA PHE A 393 16.53 -11.40 -14.47
C PHE A 393 16.35 -12.19 -15.77
N ILE A 394 17.29 -12.02 -16.69
CA ILE A 394 17.34 -12.69 -17.99
C ILE A 394 18.03 -14.05 -17.81
N LYS A 395 17.21 -15.08 -17.64
CA LYS A 395 17.67 -16.43 -17.33
C LYS A 395 17.95 -17.23 -18.59
N ASN A 396 19.02 -18.07 -18.55
CA ASN A 396 19.41 -19.00 -19.60
C ASN A 396 19.67 -18.32 -20.95
N ILE A 397 20.47 -17.26 -20.95
CA ILE A 397 20.76 -16.49 -22.18
C ILE A 397 21.42 -17.37 -23.28
N ASP A 398 22.11 -18.43 -22.88
CA ASP A 398 22.73 -19.44 -23.74
C ASP A 398 21.71 -20.28 -24.54
N ALA A 399 20.42 -20.24 -24.19
CA ALA A 399 19.36 -20.85 -24.98
C ALA A 399 18.99 -20.05 -26.24
N LEU A 400 19.45 -18.78 -26.37
CA LEU A 400 19.20 -17.94 -27.54
C LEU A 400 20.19 -18.25 -28.67
N ASN A 401 19.69 -18.17 -29.92
CA ASN A 401 20.56 -18.12 -31.06
C ASN A 401 21.20 -16.72 -31.25
N HIS A 402 22.19 -16.62 -32.12
CA HIS A 402 22.95 -15.38 -32.34
C HIS A 402 22.04 -14.18 -32.68
N GLU A 403 21.07 -14.38 -33.58
CA GLU A 403 20.16 -13.34 -34.04
C GLU A 403 19.29 -12.78 -32.88
N LYS A 404 18.68 -13.67 -32.10
CA LYS A 404 17.85 -13.28 -30.96
C LYS A 404 18.66 -12.60 -29.88
N LEU A 405 19.90 -13.08 -29.61
CA LEU A 405 20.78 -12.43 -28.66
C LEU A 405 21.10 -11.00 -29.10
N ASP A 406 21.42 -10.78 -30.38
CA ASP A 406 21.69 -9.44 -30.91
C ASP A 406 20.51 -8.51 -30.81
N GLN A 407 19.30 -9.01 -31.12
CA GLN A 407 18.05 -8.25 -30.94
C GLN A 407 17.84 -7.84 -29.48
N LEU A 408 18.02 -8.77 -28.54
CA LEU A 408 17.86 -8.52 -27.12
C LEU A 408 18.87 -7.50 -26.60
N LEU A 409 20.16 -7.70 -26.90
CA LEU A 409 21.21 -6.78 -26.48
C LEU A 409 21.02 -5.39 -27.09
N SER A 410 20.55 -5.29 -28.32
CA SER A 410 20.23 -4.02 -28.97
C SER A 410 19.02 -3.34 -28.29
N ALA A 411 17.98 -4.07 -27.96
CA ALA A 411 16.82 -3.53 -27.23
C ALA A 411 17.22 -2.98 -25.84
N ILE A 412 18.11 -3.69 -25.14
CA ILE A 412 18.61 -3.26 -23.83
C ILE A 412 19.50 -2.02 -23.94
N THR A 413 20.41 -1.97 -24.91
CA THR A 413 21.39 -0.87 -25.04
C THR A 413 20.79 0.37 -25.67
N VAL A 414 20.13 0.25 -26.83
CA VAL A 414 19.52 1.38 -27.55
C VAL A 414 18.34 1.96 -26.75
N GLY A 415 17.58 1.11 -26.08
CA GLY A 415 16.48 1.54 -25.23
C GLY A 415 16.90 2.11 -23.87
N ASP A 416 18.20 2.24 -23.57
CA ASP A 416 18.71 2.68 -22.25
C ASP A 416 18.13 1.90 -21.06
N ALA A 417 17.74 0.62 -21.25
CA ALA A 417 17.14 -0.21 -20.22
C ALA A 417 18.07 -0.41 -19.01
N VAL A 418 19.40 -0.40 -19.23
CA VAL A 418 20.43 -0.47 -18.17
C VAL A 418 20.35 0.70 -17.19
N LYS A 419 20.00 1.90 -17.67
CA LYS A 419 19.86 3.08 -16.80
C LYS A 419 18.57 3.07 -16.00
N ARG A 420 17.53 2.42 -16.51
CA ARG A 420 16.20 2.42 -15.92
C ARG A 420 15.93 1.22 -15.03
N ASN A 421 16.62 0.10 -15.24
CA ASN A 421 16.40 -1.17 -14.59
C ASN A 421 17.71 -1.76 -14.09
N HIS A 422 17.66 -2.58 -13.06
CA HIS A 422 18.78 -3.43 -12.65
C HIS A 422 18.76 -4.73 -13.46
N ILE A 423 19.83 -5.03 -14.20
CA ILE A 423 19.87 -6.15 -15.14
C ILE A 423 20.77 -7.27 -14.60
N LEU A 424 20.15 -8.43 -14.37
CA LEU A 424 20.83 -9.65 -13.98
C LEU A 424 20.67 -10.65 -15.12
N ILE A 425 21.75 -11.34 -15.49
CA ILE A 425 21.77 -12.30 -16.60
C ILE A 425 22.33 -13.61 -16.06
N SER A 426 21.74 -14.76 -16.43
CA SER A 426 22.37 -16.03 -16.15
C SER A 426 22.66 -16.84 -17.42
N ARG A 427 23.77 -17.56 -17.37
CA ARG A 427 24.12 -18.58 -18.35
C ARG A 427 24.43 -19.89 -17.67
N SER A 428 24.19 -21.01 -18.38
CA SER A 428 24.58 -22.34 -17.92
C SER A 428 25.88 -22.78 -18.59
N GLU A 429 26.86 -23.14 -17.76
CA GLU A 429 28.10 -23.75 -18.23
C GLU A 429 27.87 -25.23 -18.51
N GLN A 430 28.24 -25.70 -19.67
CA GLN A 430 28.22 -27.12 -20.05
C GLN A 430 29.67 -27.55 -20.27
N ARG A 431 30.02 -28.77 -19.82
CA ARG A 431 31.40 -29.34 -19.93
C ARG A 431 31.92 -29.42 -21.36
N ASN A 432 31.07 -29.42 -22.38
CA ASN A 432 31.40 -29.51 -23.82
C ASN A 432 30.83 -28.34 -24.61
N LEU A 433 31.22 -27.12 -24.27
CA LEU A 433 30.77 -25.92 -24.99
C LEU A 433 31.39 -25.84 -26.39
N SER A 434 30.55 -25.55 -27.39
CA SER A 434 31.04 -25.12 -28.71
C SER A 434 31.63 -23.70 -28.61
N ILE A 435 32.74 -23.45 -29.33
CA ILE A 435 33.42 -22.16 -29.44
C ILE A 435 32.43 -21.02 -29.75
N LEU A 436 31.39 -21.31 -30.50
CA LEU A 436 30.32 -20.36 -30.86
C LEU A 436 29.54 -19.83 -29.63
N ARG A 437 29.31 -20.63 -28.60
CA ARG A 437 28.60 -20.19 -27.39
C ARG A 437 29.45 -19.29 -26.50
N GLU A 438 30.77 -19.52 -26.46
CA GLU A 438 31.68 -18.62 -25.75
C GLU A 438 31.73 -17.22 -26.37
N GLN A 439 31.69 -17.13 -27.71
CA GLN A 439 31.64 -15.87 -28.41
C GLN A 439 30.38 -15.07 -28.09
N LEU A 440 29.23 -15.73 -27.91
CA LEU A 440 27.96 -15.06 -27.52
C LEU A 440 28.06 -14.42 -26.13
N VAL A 441 28.76 -15.07 -25.22
CA VAL A 441 28.98 -14.54 -23.86
C VAL A 441 29.92 -13.35 -23.86
N LEU A 442 31.05 -13.43 -24.58
CA LEU A 442 31.99 -12.33 -24.72
C LEU A 442 31.28 -11.09 -25.28
N LYS A 443 30.42 -11.27 -26.29
CA LYS A 443 29.62 -10.19 -26.86
C LYS A 443 28.66 -9.56 -25.85
N THR A 444 28.05 -10.35 -24.96
CA THR A 444 27.17 -9.85 -23.91
C THR A 444 27.95 -8.98 -22.92
N ILE A 445 29.13 -9.47 -22.48
CA ILE A 445 30.00 -8.76 -21.56
C ILE A 445 30.49 -7.43 -22.15
N GLU A 446 30.93 -7.45 -23.41
CA GLU A 446 31.42 -6.24 -24.10
C GLU A 446 30.31 -5.18 -24.27
N LYS A 447 29.13 -5.59 -24.73
CA LYS A 447 28.01 -4.65 -24.96
C LYS A 447 27.42 -4.07 -23.70
N LEU A 448 27.27 -4.86 -22.62
CA LEU A 448 26.61 -4.44 -21.38
C LEU A 448 27.58 -4.05 -20.28
N LYS A 449 28.90 -4.32 -20.44
CA LYS A 449 29.93 -4.10 -19.41
C LYS A 449 29.58 -4.76 -18.07
N CYS A 450 29.16 -6.03 -18.13
CA CYS A 450 28.70 -6.77 -16.97
C CYS A 450 29.79 -7.02 -15.94
N LEU A 451 29.44 -6.97 -14.65
CA LEU A 451 30.17 -7.67 -13.60
C LEU A 451 29.94 -9.18 -13.74
N ILE A 452 30.98 -9.98 -13.60
CA ILE A 452 30.90 -11.44 -13.78
C ILE A 452 31.02 -12.12 -12.44
N ILE A 453 30.05 -12.99 -12.14
CA ILE A 453 30.11 -13.90 -10.98
C ILE A 453 30.12 -15.32 -11.52
N SER A 454 31.18 -16.06 -11.23
CA SER A 454 31.32 -17.47 -11.61
C SER A 454 31.04 -18.36 -10.39
N MET A 455 29.98 -19.15 -10.48
CA MET A 455 29.59 -20.06 -9.41
C MET A 455 30.33 -21.39 -9.58
N LEU A 456 31.05 -21.79 -8.53
CA LEU A 456 31.78 -23.05 -8.51
C LEU A 456 30.81 -24.23 -8.48
N PRO A 457 31.11 -25.30 -9.23
CA PRO A 457 30.32 -26.52 -9.16
C PRO A 457 30.47 -27.19 -7.79
N LEU A 458 29.41 -27.88 -7.36
CA LEU A 458 29.35 -28.46 -6.02
C LEU A 458 30.51 -29.44 -5.71
N ARG A 459 30.96 -30.22 -6.70
CA ARG A 459 32.09 -31.16 -6.59
C ARG A 459 33.44 -30.51 -6.21
N GLU A 460 33.58 -29.21 -6.45
CA GLU A 460 34.75 -28.43 -6.08
C GLU A 460 34.67 -27.85 -4.65
N GLN A 461 33.56 -28.13 -3.95
CA GLN A 461 33.23 -27.56 -2.65
C GLN A 461 32.97 -28.66 -1.58
N ASN A 462 33.93 -29.53 -1.34
CA ASN A 462 33.77 -30.70 -0.46
C ASN A 462 33.22 -30.37 0.94
N ALA A 463 33.76 -29.33 1.58
CA ALA A 463 33.29 -28.90 2.90
C ALA A 463 31.83 -28.40 2.88
N VAL A 464 31.40 -27.85 1.77
CA VAL A 464 30.02 -27.40 1.58
C VAL A 464 29.08 -28.56 1.42
N ILE A 465 29.48 -29.63 0.70
CA ILE A 465 28.65 -30.85 0.53
C ILE A 465 28.35 -31.48 1.88
N GLU A 466 29.38 -31.65 2.73
CA GLU A 466 29.22 -32.24 4.06
C GLU A 466 28.24 -31.45 4.93
N ASN A 467 28.42 -30.13 5.00
CA ASN A 467 27.56 -29.25 5.78
C ASN A 467 26.13 -29.23 5.21
N ALA A 468 26.00 -29.10 3.88
CA ALA A 468 24.72 -29.10 3.20
C ALA A 468 23.93 -30.39 3.42
N ALA A 469 24.58 -31.54 3.33
CA ALA A 469 23.95 -32.83 3.58
C ALA A 469 23.40 -32.95 5.01
N ARG A 470 24.13 -32.47 6.02
CA ARG A 470 23.69 -32.46 7.43
C ARG A 470 22.50 -31.50 7.64
N LEU A 471 22.58 -30.31 7.09
CA LEU A 471 21.49 -29.29 7.20
C LEU A 471 20.21 -29.74 6.48
N LEU A 472 20.35 -30.33 5.30
CA LEU A 472 19.20 -30.85 4.55
C LEU A 472 18.55 -32.02 5.29
N MET A 473 19.36 -32.91 5.89
CA MET A 473 18.81 -33.99 6.69
C MET A 473 18.03 -33.47 7.89
N ASN A 474 18.58 -32.50 8.62
CA ASN A 474 17.87 -31.88 9.73
C ASN A 474 16.57 -31.21 9.27
N TYR A 475 16.58 -30.51 8.13
CA TYR A 475 15.38 -29.90 7.53
C TYR A 475 14.32 -30.97 7.22
N PHE A 476 14.69 -32.11 6.60
CA PHE A 476 13.74 -33.16 6.27
C PHE A 476 13.22 -33.91 7.49
N ASN A 477 14.06 -34.11 8.52
CA ASN A 477 13.62 -34.67 9.80
C ASN A 477 12.46 -33.82 10.41
N VAL A 478 12.62 -32.51 10.41
CA VAL A 478 11.57 -31.58 10.87
C VAL A 478 10.34 -31.59 9.95
N LYS A 479 10.55 -31.57 8.62
CA LYS A 479 9.46 -31.54 7.63
C LYS A 479 8.57 -32.80 7.67
N TYR A 480 9.16 -33.97 7.91
CA TYR A 480 8.45 -35.24 7.91
C TYR A 480 8.18 -35.80 9.31
N GLU A 481 8.48 -35.03 10.36
CA GLU A 481 8.25 -35.38 11.76
C GLU A 481 8.91 -36.74 12.14
N HIS A 482 10.09 -37.02 11.54
CA HIS A 482 10.87 -38.23 11.84
C HIS A 482 11.73 -38.02 13.09
N ALA A 483 12.13 -39.17 13.71
CA ALA A 483 13.21 -39.17 14.69
C ALA A 483 14.53 -38.68 14.04
N PRO A 484 15.46 -38.07 14.80
CA PRO A 484 16.72 -37.60 14.22
C PRO A 484 17.47 -38.71 13.48
N ILE A 485 17.55 -38.59 12.16
CA ILE A 485 18.31 -39.49 11.30
C ILE A 485 19.73 -38.96 11.17
N PHE A 486 20.75 -39.77 11.43
CA PHE A 486 22.13 -39.34 11.17
C PHE A 486 22.68 -40.01 9.93
N ILE A 487 23.71 -39.34 9.38
CA ILE A 487 24.47 -39.86 8.24
C ILE A 487 25.75 -40.47 8.77
N GLU A 488 25.95 -41.75 8.50
CA GLU A 488 27.21 -42.44 8.84
C GLU A 488 28.41 -41.78 8.13
N PRO A 489 29.61 -41.78 8.74
CA PRO A 489 30.80 -41.18 8.12
C PRO A 489 31.13 -41.76 6.74
N GLU A 490 30.93 -43.06 6.53
CA GLU A 490 31.16 -43.73 5.25
C GLU A 490 30.12 -43.32 4.19
N ALA A 491 28.89 -43.11 4.58
CA ALA A 491 27.83 -42.61 3.72
C ALA A 491 28.10 -41.16 3.31
N LEU A 492 28.54 -40.33 4.26
CA LEU A 492 28.91 -38.95 4.02
C LEU A 492 30.11 -38.84 3.06
N ALA A 493 31.14 -39.67 3.25
CA ALA A 493 32.29 -39.72 2.35
C ALA A 493 31.88 -40.07 0.90
N LEU A 494 30.88 -40.93 0.71
CA LEU A 494 30.34 -41.25 -0.63
C LEU A 494 29.61 -40.07 -1.25
N LEU A 495 28.83 -39.30 -0.48
CA LEU A 495 28.19 -38.07 -0.93
C LEU A 495 29.21 -37.01 -1.36
N VAL A 496 30.30 -36.84 -0.61
CA VAL A 496 31.41 -35.91 -0.89
C VAL A 496 32.17 -36.31 -2.16
N GLN A 497 32.35 -37.58 -2.42
CA GLN A 497 33.09 -38.09 -3.60
C GLN A 497 32.27 -38.08 -4.89
N TYR A 498 30.97 -37.92 -4.81
CA TYR A 498 30.11 -37.94 -5.99
C TYR A 498 30.24 -36.65 -6.81
N ASP A 499 30.13 -36.74 -8.14
CA ASP A 499 30.42 -35.65 -9.08
C ASP A 499 29.32 -34.56 -9.19
N TRP A 500 28.14 -34.84 -8.68
CA TRP A 500 26.98 -33.94 -8.64
C TRP A 500 26.68 -33.17 -9.95
N PRO A 501 26.39 -33.84 -11.07
CA PRO A 501 26.22 -33.21 -12.39
C PRO A 501 25.07 -32.17 -12.44
N GLN A 502 24.14 -32.21 -11.53
CA GLN A 502 23.10 -31.20 -11.37
C GLN A 502 23.22 -30.44 -10.03
N ASN A 503 24.40 -30.44 -9.44
CA ASN A 503 24.77 -29.66 -8.28
C ASN A 503 23.77 -29.75 -7.11
N TYR A 504 23.38 -28.62 -6.51
CA TYR A 504 22.51 -28.57 -5.33
C TYR A 504 21.09 -29.10 -5.58
N GLU A 505 20.55 -28.98 -6.78
CA GLU A 505 19.23 -29.53 -7.09
C GLU A 505 19.23 -31.06 -7.00
N GLN A 506 20.29 -31.68 -7.46
CA GLN A 506 20.45 -33.12 -7.35
C GLN A 506 20.73 -33.55 -5.88
N LEU A 507 21.57 -32.81 -5.16
CA LEU A 507 21.82 -33.07 -3.74
C LEU A 507 20.51 -33.02 -2.95
N MET A 508 19.69 -32.02 -3.17
CA MET A 508 18.37 -31.86 -2.53
C MET A 508 17.47 -33.06 -2.76
N ARG A 509 17.33 -33.52 -4.02
CA ARG A 509 16.51 -34.71 -4.35
C ARG A 509 17.04 -35.99 -3.71
N VAL A 510 18.34 -36.17 -3.73
CA VAL A 510 18.98 -37.37 -3.11
C VAL A 510 18.76 -37.38 -1.60
N MET A 511 18.97 -36.24 -0.93
CA MET A 511 18.77 -36.13 0.52
C MET A 511 17.30 -36.29 0.91
N GLU A 512 16.35 -35.72 0.15
CA GLU A 512 14.92 -35.91 0.37
C GLU A 512 14.51 -37.37 0.24
N LYS A 513 15.02 -38.03 -0.79
CA LYS A 513 14.79 -39.47 -1.01
C LYS A 513 15.38 -40.34 0.14
N LEU A 514 16.59 -40.03 0.61
CA LEU A 514 17.20 -40.72 1.72
C LEU A 514 16.40 -40.54 3.02
N ALA A 515 15.93 -39.33 3.31
CA ALA A 515 15.10 -39.07 4.47
C ALA A 515 13.77 -39.84 4.42
N PHE A 516 13.16 -39.97 3.23
CA PHE A 516 11.89 -40.69 3.07
C PHE A 516 12.04 -42.23 3.15
N LEU A 517 13.17 -42.79 2.65
CA LEU A 517 13.36 -44.24 2.56
C LEU A 517 13.87 -44.86 3.87
N VAL A 518 14.63 -44.12 4.66
CA VAL A 518 15.36 -44.72 5.83
C VAL A 518 14.51 -44.65 7.11
N GLY A 519 13.48 -43.82 7.16
CA GLY A 519 12.63 -43.66 8.36
C GLY A 519 13.45 -43.21 9.59
N ASP A 520 13.43 -44.02 10.67
CA ASP A 520 14.08 -43.71 11.96
C ASP A 520 15.50 -44.24 12.10
N ASP A 521 16.08 -44.82 11.06
CA ASP A 521 17.43 -45.44 11.08
C ASP A 521 18.51 -44.48 10.57
N ALA A 522 19.79 -44.84 10.79
CA ALA A 522 20.94 -44.11 10.27
C ALA A 522 21.09 -44.32 8.75
N ILE A 523 21.48 -43.28 8.03
CA ILE A 523 21.81 -43.37 6.59
C ILE A 523 23.18 -44.08 6.45
N THR A 524 23.15 -45.29 5.91
CA THR A 524 24.33 -46.08 5.65
C THR A 524 24.89 -45.83 4.25
N ARG A 525 26.13 -46.29 4.03
CA ARG A 525 26.78 -46.27 2.71
C ARG A 525 25.93 -46.95 1.62
N GLN A 526 25.21 -48.06 1.97
CA GLN A 526 24.37 -48.79 1.03
C GLN A 526 23.17 -47.92 0.58
N HIS A 527 22.50 -47.25 1.51
CA HIS A 527 21.39 -46.35 1.21
C HIS A 527 21.79 -45.24 0.22
N VAL A 528 22.96 -44.60 0.44
CA VAL A 528 23.48 -43.58 -0.47
C VAL A 528 23.81 -44.17 -1.85
N SER A 529 24.47 -45.36 -1.88
CA SER A 529 24.80 -46.02 -3.14
C SER A 529 23.55 -46.33 -3.99
N ASP A 530 22.50 -46.83 -3.35
CA ASP A 530 21.25 -47.16 -4.03
C ASP A 530 20.51 -45.90 -4.49
N ALA A 531 20.50 -44.83 -3.70
CA ALA A 531 19.91 -43.54 -4.08
C ALA A 531 20.63 -42.93 -5.30
N LEU A 532 21.97 -42.92 -5.29
CA LEU A 532 22.78 -42.39 -6.38
C LEU A 532 22.68 -43.23 -7.67
N ARG A 533 22.52 -44.54 -7.57
CA ARG A 533 22.33 -45.43 -8.71
C ARG A 533 21.06 -45.06 -9.51
N VAL A 534 19.99 -44.74 -8.81
CA VAL A 534 18.75 -44.29 -9.44
C VAL A 534 18.95 -42.95 -10.12
N GLU A 535 19.65 -41.99 -9.51
CA GLU A 535 19.93 -40.68 -10.10
C GLU A 535 20.78 -40.79 -11.39
N ILE A 536 21.76 -41.69 -11.43
CA ILE A 536 22.56 -41.93 -12.65
C ILE A 536 21.68 -42.36 -13.82
N SER A 537 20.69 -43.24 -13.59
CA SER A 537 19.77 -43.69 -14.63
C SER A 537 18.87 -42.56 -15.15
N PHE A 538 18.45 -41.61 -14.31
CA PHE A 538 17.65 -40.45 -14.71
C PHE A 538 18.47 -39.41 -15.50
N VAL A 539 19.72 -39.17 -15.10
CA VAL A 539 20.57 -38.14 -15.74
C VAL A 539 21.05 -38.58 -17.12
N GLN A 540 21.22 -39.89 -17.32
CA GLN A 540 21.73 -40.44 -18.59
C GLN A 540 20.63 -40.81 -19.59
N GLY A 541 19.34 -40.69 -19.22
CA GLY A 541 18.22 -41.03 -20.10
C GLY A 541 18.12 -42.51 -20.45
N GLU A 542 18.78 -43.38 -19.67
CA GLU A 542 18.80 -44.84 -19.92
C GLU A 542 17.67 -45.50 -19.13
N THR A 543 16.83 -46.26 -19.83
CA THR A 543 16.00 -47.29 -19.20
C THR A 543 16.92 -48.30 -18.50
N PRO A 544 16.54 -48.90 -17.36
CA PRO A 544 17.45 -49.68 -16.50
C PRO A 544 17.92 -51.04 -17.06
N ASN A 545 18.14 -51.17 -18.36
CA ASN A 545 18.47 -52.46 -18.97
C ASN A 545 19.47 -52.38 -20.13
N THR A 546 20.43 -51.44 -20.12
CA THR A 546 21.57 -51.54 -21.05
C THR A 546 22.88 -51.38 -20.30
N ALA A 547 23.54 -52.45 -20.05
CA ALA A 547 24.94 -52.47 -19.64
C ALA A 547 25.75 -51.62 -20.64
N LYS A 548 26.44 -50.57 -20.19
CA LYS A 548 27.38 -49.78 -21.00
C LYS A 548 28.47 -50.68 -21.50
N THR A 549 28.40 -51.08 -22.76
CA THR A 549 29.55 -51.65 -23.45
C THR A 549 30.49 -50.49 -23.80
N ILE A 550 31.55 -50.30 -23.03
CA ILE A 550 32.56 -49.26 -23.27
C ILE A 550 33.43 -49.73 -24.41
N LEU A 551 33.36 -49.07 -25.57
CA LEU A 551 34.28 -49.27 -26.70
C LEU A 551 35.69 -48.83 -26.26
N ASN A 552 36.65 -49.72 -26.35
CA ASN A 552 38.05 -49.39 -26.09
C ASN A 552 38.66 -48.70 -27.34
N LEU A 553 38.76 -47.37 -27.30
CA LEU A 553 39.29 -46.56 -28.42
C LEU A 553 40.84 -46.71 -28.59
N SER A 554 41.54 -47.47 -27.72
CA SER A 554 42.96 -47.75 -27.90
C SER A 554 43.26 -48.94 -28.78
N GLN A 555 42.23 -49.60 -29.33
CA GLN A 555 42.34 -50.71 -30.26
C GLN A 555 42.48 -50.24 -31.72
N THR A 556 42.76 -51.14 -32.63
CA THR A 556 42.76 -50.84 -34.05
C THR A 556 41.33 -50.55 -34.55
N LEU A 557 41.22 -49.81 -35.66
CA LEU A 557 39.93 -49.51 -36.26
C LEU A 557 39.10 -50.78 -36.62
N GLU A 558 39.78 -51.86 -37.00
CA GLU A 558 39.16 -53.16 -37.28
C GLU A 558 38.56 -53.80 -36.03
N GLU A 559 39.28 -53.80 -34.93
CA GLU A 559 38.79 -54.30 -33.62
C GLU A 559 37.61 -53.46 -33.12
N ILE A 560 37.69 -52.15 -33.21
CA ILE A 560 36.57 -51.24 -32.86
C ILE A 560 35.34 -51.52 -33.68
N ASN A 561 35.51 -51.74 -35.00
CA ASN A 561 34.39 -52.04 -35.89
C ASN A 561 33.77 -53.43 -35.58
N GLN A 562 34.58 -54.40 -35.13
CA GLN A 562 34.07 -55.69 -34.67
C GLN A 562 33.26 -55.57 -33.39
N ASP A 563 33.75 -54.80 -32.43
CA ASP A 563 33.02 -54.58 -31.19
C ASP A 563 31.70 -53.83 -31.44
N ILE A 564 31.68 -52.81 -32.27
CA ILE A 564 30.44 -52.16 -32.72
C ILE A 564 29.49 -53.16 -33.37
N ALA A 565 29.97 -54.02 -34.26
CA ALA A 565 29.16 -55.04 -34.92
C ALA A 565 28.55 -56.07 -33.94
N LYS A 566 29.30 -56.49 -32.93
CA LYS A 566 28.81 -57.36 -31.84
C LYS A 566 27.74 -56.68 -31.00
N ILE A 567 28.00 -55.46 -30.55
CA ILE A 567 27.07 -54.66 -29.73
C ILE A 567 25.73 -54.47 -30.48
N ILE A 568 25.75 -54.06 -31.75
CA ILE A 568 24.54 -53.84 -32.52
C ILE A 568 23.80 -55.15 -32.81
N LEU A 569 24.52 -56.28 -32.96
CA LEU A 569 23.89 -57.57 -33.10
C LEU A 569 23.17 -58.01 -31.82
N GLU A 570 23.81 -57.83 -30.65
CA GLU A 570 23.20 -58.11 -29.35
C GLU A 570 21.98 -57.22 -29.08
N GLN A 571 22.06 -55.94 -29.36
CA GLN A 571 20.92 -54.99 -29.24
C GLN A 571 19.72 -55.36 -30.12
N ASN A 572 19.95 -56.09 -31.21
CA ASN A 572 18.91 -56.59 -32.11
C ASN A 572 18.61 -58.08 -31.90
N ASN A 573 18.87 -58.61 -30.69
CA ASN A 573 18.59 -60.01 -30.33
C ASN A 573 19.15 -61.06 -31.32
N GLY A 574 20.31 -60.80 -31.87
CA GLY A 574 20.97 -61.70 -32.82
C GLY A 574 20.45 -61.61 -34.26
N ASN A 575 19.55 -60.69 -34.57
CA ASN A 575 18.99 -60.53 -35.91
C ASN A 575 19.96 -59.80 -36.85
N GLN A 576 20.76 -60.57 -37.60
CA GLN A 576 21.78 -60.05 -38.51
C GLN A 576 21.25 -59.14 -39.61
N SER A 577 20.03 -59.32 -40.05
CA SER A 577 19.43 -58.49 -41.14
C SER A 577 19.07 -57.09 -40.61
N VAL A 578 18.53 -56.99 -39.42
CA VAL A 578 18.22 -55.72 -38.78
C VAL A 578 19.52 -55.03 -38.32
N ALA A 579 20.47 -55.75 -37.73
CA ALA A 579 21.74 -55.21 -37.35
C ALA A 579 22.55 -54.62 -38.51
N ALA A 580 22.61 -55.30 -39.66
CA ALA A 580 23.26 -54.81 -40.85
C ALA A 580 22.60 -53.54 -41.39
N LYS A 581 21.25 -53.47 -41.36
CA LYS A 581 20.48 -52.28 -41.77
C LYS A 581 20.76 -51.08 -40.83
N ASN A 582 20.84 -51.30 -39.54
CA ASN A 582 21.16 -50.28 -38.55
C ASN A 582 22.60 -49.74 -38.68
N LEU A 583 23.52 -50.58 -39.11
CA LEU A 583 24.90 -50.20 -39.39
C LEU A 583 25.10 -49.62 -40.80
N GLY A 584 24.09 -49.61 -41.65
CA GLY A 584 24.19 -49.12 -43.03
C GLY A 584 25.09 -49.97 -43.93
N ILE A 585 25.30 -51.26 -43.59
CA ILE A 585 26.18 -52.21 -44.31
C ILE A 585 25.40 -53.41 -44.81
N SER A 586 26.02 -54.16 -45.75
CA SER A 586 25.41 -55.41 -46.23
C SER A 586 25.51 -56.54 -45.17
N ARG A 587 24.55 -57.45 -45.16
CA ARG A 587 24.56 -58.63 -44.28
C ARG A 587 25.83 -59.44 -44.43
N THR A 588 26.39 -59.53 -45.61
CA THR A 588 27.66 -60.19 -45.94
C THR A 588 28.85 -59.45 -45.32
N THR A 589 28.80 -58.12 -45.29
CA THR A 589 29.84 -57.29 -44.61
C THR A 589 29.79 -57.46 -43.11
N LEU A 590 28.59 -57.44 -42.51
CA LEU A 590 28.42 -57.71 -41.08
C LEU A 590 28.93 -59.10 -40.70
N TRP A 591 28.58 -60.13 -41.46
CA TRP A 591 29.05 -61.50 -41.22
C TRP A 591 30.57 -61.63 -41.30
N ARG A 592 31.23 -60.90 -42.22
CA ARG A 592 32.70 -60.90 -42.35
C ARG A 592 33.35 -60.21 -41.13
N MET A 593 32.78 -59.10 -40.65
CA MET A 593 33.27 -58.42 -39.44
C MET A 593 33.15 -59.27 -38.17
N LEU A 594 32.14 -60.12 -38.08
CA LEU A 594 31.93 -61.01 -36.94
C LEU A 594 32.76 -62.30 -36.97
N LYS A 595 33.33 -62.68 -38.13
CA LYS A 595 34.04 -63.92 -38.34
C LYS A 595 35.56 -63.78 -38.34
N GLN A 596 36.09 -62.58 -38.38
CA GLN A 596 37.48 -62.24 -38.09
C GLN A 596 37.67 -62.02 -36.59
#